data_9c49c19ba384d75ff12df9692cda9f56
#
_entry.id   9c49c19ba384d75ff12df9692cda9f56
#
_cell.length_a   1.000
_cell.length_b   1.000
_cell.length_c   1.000
_cell.angle_alpha   90.00
_cell.angle_beta   90.00
_cell.angle_gamma   90.00
#
_symmetry.space_group_name_H-M   'P 1'
#
loop_
_entity.id
_entity.type
_entity.pdbx_description
1 polymer ?
#
loop_
_entity_poly.entity_id
_entity_poly.type
_entity_poly.pdbx_seq_one_letter_code
_entity_poly.pdbx_strand_id
1 'polypeptide(L)'
;CPYGMKLYAMQWAMEQGHQSILWLDSSAWCVKYPKVHQDAMARDGYYLVGNGDWKADQWTNDACLAHFGLTREEAAAIPLVSGGIIGLDFRNEIAREFFRQYAEAMNAGAFKGSWTALPEEGSGERYRGHRHDQSCASIIAHRMGLFRHPEQTYDYYYQPTMPDTVEIALAGL
;
A
#
# COMPACT_ATOMS: atom_id res chain seq x y z
N CYS A 1 15.88 -6.35 -0.61
CA CYS A 1 14.98 -5.34 -1.21
C CYS A 1 14.33 -4.55 -0.08
N PRO A 2 14.34 -3.20 -0.12
CA PRO A 2 13.62 -2.40 0.87
C PRO A 2 12.15 -2.82 0.92
N TYR A 3 11.59 -2.94 2.13
CA TYR A 3 10.18 -3.32 2.36
C TYR A 3 9.72 -4.69 1.81
N GLY A 4 10.59 -5.46 1.17
CA GLY A 4 10.27 -6.81 0.70
C GLY A 4 9.85 -7.76 1.83
N MET A 5 10.23 -7.46 3.07
CA MET A 5 9.84 -8.24 4.25
C MET A 5 8.33 -8.41 4.41
N LYS A 6 7.52 -7.43 3.97
CA LYS A 6 6.05 -7.53 4.01
C LYS A 6 5.54 -8.72 3.20
N LEU A 7 6.03 -8.85 1.97
CA LEU A 7 5.61 -9.93 1.08
C LEU A 7 6.07 -11.29 1.59
N TYR A 8 7.32 -11.38 2.08
CA TYR A 8 7.81 -12.61 2.67
C TYR A 8 7.01 -13.01 3.92
N ALA A 9 6.66 -12.05 4.78
CA ALA A 9 5.83 -12.32 5.95
C ALA A 9 4.40 -12.76 5.56
N MET A 10 3.79 -12.11 4.57
CA MET A 10 2.46 -12.50 4.07
C MET A 10 2.52 -13.90 3.44
N GLN A 11 3.53 -14.17 2.59
CA GLN A 11 3.73 -15.48 2.00
C GLN A 11 3.92 -16.57 3.06
N TRP A 12 4.76 -16.32 4.05
CA TRP A 12 4.95 -17.25 5.16
C TRP A 12 3.64 -17.55 5.91
N ALA A 13 2.83 -16.51 6.19
CA ALA A 13 1.54 -16.69 6.83
C ALA A 13 0.59 -17.54 5.96
N MET A 14 0.58 -17.35 4.64
CA MET A 14 -0.19 -18.18 3.72
C MET A 14 0.27 -19.66 3.78
N GLU A 15 1.59 -19.90 3.81
CA GLU A 15 2.18 -21.25 3.94
C GLU A 15 1.80 -21.92 5.26
N GLN A 16 1.52 -21.14 6.32
CA GLN A 16 0.98 -21.62 7.60
C GLN A 16 -0.55 -21.86 7.55
N GLY A 17 -1.20 -21.65 6.42
CA GLY A 17 -2.63 -21.89 6.23
C GLY A 17 -3.52 -20.68 6.52
N HIS A 18 -2.96 -19.51 6.82
CA HIS A 18 -3.75 -18.30 6.99
C HIS A 18 -4.23 -17.78 5.64
N GLN A 19 -5.55 -17.61 5.49
CA GLN A 19 -6.16 -17.20 4.23
C GLN A 19 -6.51 -15.71 4.17
N SER A 20 -6.64 -15.05 5.32
CA SER A 20 -6.95 -13.62 5.42
C SER A 20 -5.86 -12.96 6.26
N ILE A 21 -5.17 -11.98 5.69
CA ILE A 21 -3.99 -11.35 6.28
C ILE A 21 -4.18 -9.84 6.27
N LEU A 22 -4.12 -9.21 7.44
CA LEU A 22 -4.06 -7.77 7.60
C LEU A 22 -2.64 -7.39 8.01
N TRP A 23 -1.89 -6.79 7.09
CA TRP A 23 -0.58 -6.23 7.37
C TRP A 23 -0.73 -4.89 8.08
N LEU A 24 0.01 -4.72 9.15
CA LEU A 24 0.20 -3.45 9.84
C LEU A 24 1.70 -3.17 9.97
N ASP A 25 2.14 -1.98 9.58
CA ASP A 25 3.51 -1.54 9.86
C ASP A 25 3.75 -1.43 11.38
N SER A 26 5.00 -1.46 11.81
CA SER A 26 5.37 -1.39 13.24
C SER A 26 4.92 -0.11 13.96
N SER A 27 4.52 0.91 13.21
CA SER A 27 3.92 2.15 13.72
C SER A 27 2.40 2.10 13.85
N ALA A 28 1.77 0.96 13.56
CA ALA A 28 0.33 0.79 13.63
C ALA A 28 -0.05 -0.32 14.64
N TRP A 29 -1.16 -0.15 15.33
CA TRP A 29 -1.69 -1.16 16.24
C TRP A 29 -3.22 -1.14 16.30
N CYS A 30 -3.83 -2.28 16.59
CA CYS A 30 -5.26 -2.37 16.82
C CYS A 30 -5.62 -1.77 18.19
N VAL A 31 -6.52 -0.79 18.20
CA VAL A 31 -7.14 -0.26 19.44
C VAL A 31 -8.43 -0.99 19.76
N LYS A 32 -9.00 -1.66 18.78
CA LYS A 32 -10.14 -2.58 18.87
C LYS A 32 -9.92 -3.78 17.94
N TYR A 33 -10.79 -4.76 18.04
CA TYR A 33 -10.86 -5.83 17.05
C TYR A 33 -11.16 -5.22 15.66
N PRO A 34 -10.35 -5.47 14.63
CA PRO A 34 -10.43 -4.80 13.33
C PRO A 34 -11.56 -5.40 12.47
N LYS A 35 -12.80 -5.31 12.97
CA LYS A 35 -13.98 -5.94 12.35
C LYS A 35 -14.29 -5.34 10.98
N VAL A 36 -14.24 -4.03 10.85
CA VAL A 36 -14.55 -3.36 9.57
C VAL A 36 -13.53 -3.74 8.50
N HIS A 37 -12.25 -3.84 8.87
CA HIS A 37 -11.19 -4.29 7.98
C HIS A 37 -11.42 -5.74 7.53
N GLN A 38 -11.78 -6.62 8.46
CA GLN A 38 -12.07 -8.02 8.14
C GLN A 38 -13.32 -8.18 7.29
N ASP A 39 -14.39 -7.45 7.58
CA ASP A 39 -15.63 -7.46 6.81
C ASP A 39 -15.36 -6.94 5.37
N ALA A 40 -14.54 -5.91 5.21
CA ALA A 40 -14.14 -5.40 3.89
C ALA A 40 -13.33 -6.44 3.12
N MET A 41 -12.32 -7.06 3.73
CA MET A 41 -11.54 -8.13 3.11
C MET A 41 -12.44 -9.31 2.71
N ALA A 42 -13.38 -9.71 3.55
CA ALA A 42 -14.30 -10.82 3.24
C ALA A 42 -15.24 -10.49 2.08
N ARG A 43 -15.69 -9.24 1.97
CA ARG A 43 -16.61 -8.78 0.92
C ARG A 43 -15.90 -8.53 -0.41
N ASP A 44 -14.79 -7.79 -0.36
CA ASP A 44 -14.14 -7.23 -1.54
C ASP A 44 -12.87 -8.01 -1.95
N GLY A 45 -12.37 -8.88 -1.06
CA GLY A 45 -11.12 -9.61 -1.20
C GLY A 45 -9.90 -8.84 -0.68
N TYR A 46 -10.03 -7.55 -0.38
CA TYR A 46 -8.92 -6.70 0.04
C TYR A 46 -9.40 -5.55 0.95
N TYR A 47 -8.41 -4.93 1.61
CA TYR A 47 -8.56 -3.63 2.27
C TYR A 47 -7.35 -2.76 1.93
N LEU A 48 -7.57 -1.65 1.23
CA LEU A 48 -6.56 -0.66 0.87
C LEU A 48 -7.09 0.72 1.26
N VAL A 49 -6.37 1.44 2.09
CA VAL A 49 -6.74 2.78 2.51
C VAL A 49 -6.01 3.85 1.69
N GLY A 50 -6.66 4.95 1.39
CA GLY A 50 -6.06 6.09 0.70
C GLY A 50 -4.93 6.71 1.53
N ASN A 51 -4.05 7.46 0.88
CA ASN A 51 -3.00 8.23 1.55
C ASN A 51 -3.12 9.72 1.16
N GLY A 52 -4.19 10.34 1.60
CA GLY A 52 -4.49 11.74 1.31
C GLY A 52 -4.48 12.05 -0.19
N ASP A 53 -3.99 13.25 -0.52
CA ASP A 53 -3.90 13.74 -1.91
C ASP A 53 -2.60 13.35 -2.64
N TRP A 54 -1.82 12.44 -2.05
CA TRP A 54 -0.57 11.99 -2.65
C TRP A 54 -0.80 11.22 -3.94
N LYS A 55 0.06 11.51 -4.95
CA LYS A 55 -0.02 10.91 -6.28
C LYS A 55 1.27 10.18 -6.63
N ALA A 56 1.16 9.18 -7.52
CA ALA A 56 2.30 8.39 -7.93
C ALA A 56 3.38 9.19 -8.66
N ASP A 57 3.04 10.26 -9.39
CA ASP A 57 4.02 11.14 -10.01
C ASP A 57 4.97 11.82 -9.02
N GLN A 58 4.49 12.05 -7.80
CA GLN A 58 5.26 12.69 -6.74
C GLN A 58 6.17 11.70 -6.00
N TRP A 59 5.73 10.45 -5.87
CA TRP A 59 6.29 9.48 -4.94
C TRP A 59 6.73 8.17 -5.59
N THR A 60 7.03 8.21 -6.89
CA THR A 60 7.53 7.04 -7.63
C THR A 60 8.72 7.45 -8.48
N ASN A 61 9.83 6.74 -8.39
CA ASN A 61 11.00 7.00 -9.21
C ASN A 61 10.81 6.52 -10.67
N ASP A 62 11.66 7.01 -11.57
CA ASP A 62 11.54 6.74 -12.99
C ASP A 62 11.74 5.24 -13.32
N ALA A 63 12.60 4.54 -12.57
CA ALA A 63 12.79 3.10 -12.76
C ALA A 63 11.52 2.29 -12.44
N CYS A 64 10.81 2.65 -11.37
CA CYS A 64 9.54 2.02 -11.04
C CYS A 64 8.45 2.37 -12.06
N LEU A 65 8.36 3.62 -12.49
CA LEU A 65 7.42 4.02 -13.56
C LEU A 65 7.70 3.23 -14.85
N ALA A 66 8.96 3.10 -15.25
CA ALA A 66 9.38 2.34 -16.42
C ALA A 66 9.01 0.85 -16.30
N HIS A 67 9.18 0.24 -15.10
CA HIS A 67 8.75 -1.14 -14.85
C HIS A 67 7.27 -1.34 -15.16
N PHE A 68 6.45 -0.37 -14.79
CA PHE A 68 5.02 -0.40 -15.10
C PHE A 68 4.67 0.17 -16.47
N GLY A 69 5.62 0.63 -17.29
CA GLY A 69 5.38 1.24 -18.59
C GLY A 69 4.53 2.52 -18.50
N LEU A 70 4.75 3.33 -17.47
CA LEU A 70 4.05 4.58 -17.21
C LEU A 70 4.96 5.77 -17.42
N THR A 71 4.42 6.82 -18.00
CA THR A 71 5.02 8.15 -17.93
C THR A 71 4.70 8.81 -16.59
N ARG A 72 5.48 9.82 -16.22
CA ARG A 72 5.21 10.62 -15.01
C ARG A 72 3.90 11.39 -15.11
N GLU A 73 3.52 11.82 -16.31
CA GLU A 73 2.24 12.50 -16.56
C GLU A 73 1.05 11.56 -16.29
N GLU A 74 1.09 10.33 -16.80
CA GLU A 74 0.06 9.31 -16.52
C GLU A 74 0.00 8.98 -15.01
N ALA A 75 1.15 8.92 -14.35
CA ALA A 75 1.22 8.66 -12.91
C ALA A 75 0.57 9.77 -12.04
N ALA A 76 0.40 10.99 -12.58
CA ALA A 76 -0.28 12.08 -11.86
C ALA A 76 -1.78 11.81 -11.63
N ALA A 77 -2.39 10.91 -12.39
CA ALA A 77 -3.76 10.48 -12.18
C ALA A 77 -3.90 9.40 -11.08
N ILE A 78 -2.80 8.74 -10.68
CA ILE A 78 -2.80 7.59 -9.78
C ILE A 78 -2.66 8.06 -8.33
N PRO A 79 -3.72 7.92 -7.50
CA PRO A 79 -3.64 8.24 -6.08
C PRO A 79 -2.87 7.15 -5.32
N LEU A 80 -2.13 7.52 -4.28
CA LEU A 80 -1.46 6.52 -3.45
C LEU A 80 -2.44 5.85 -2.48
N VAL A 81 -2.18 4.56 -2.22
CA VAL A 81 -2.69 3.83 -1.07
C VAL A 81 -1.65 3.87 0.05
N SER A 82 -2.06 3.66 1.29
CA SER A 82 -1.13 3.52 2.41
C SER A 82 -0.34 2.22 2.29
N GLY A 83 0.98 2.30 2.45
CA GLY A 83 1.81 1.10 2.58
C GLY A 83 1.77 0.49 3.98
N GLY A 84 1.30 1.24 4.97
CA GLY A 84 1.28 0.83 6.38
C GLY A 84 0.12 -0.10 6.76
N ILE A 85 -0.94 -0.14 5.96
CA ILE A 85 -2.13 -0.98 6.17
C ILE A 85 -2.53 -1.61 4.84
N ILE A 86 -2.41 -2.92 4.73
CA ILE A 86 -2.80 -3.70 3.54
C ILE A 86 -3.51 -4.97 4.01
N GLY A 87 -4.77 -5.11 3.67
CA GLY A 87 -5.56 -6.32 3.93
C GLY A 87 -5.77 -7.13 2.66
N LEU A 88 -5.57 -8.44 2.72
CA LEU A 88 -5.78 -9.37 1.60
C LEU A 88 -6.47 -10.64 2.09
N ASP A 89 -7.55 -11.03 1.42
CA ASP A 89 -8.20 -12.32 1.61
C ASP A 89 -7.88 -13.24 0.41
N PHE A 90 -6.93 -14.12 0.59
CA PHE A 90 -6.41 -15.00 -0.46
C PHE A 90 -7.40 -16.08 -0.96
N ARG A 91 -8.59 -16.18 -0.37
CA ARG A 91 -9.72 -16.95 -0.94
C ARG A 91 -10.26 -16.26 -2.20
N ASN A 92 -10.08 -14.94 -2.32
CA ASN A 92 -10.51 -14.14 -3.45
C ASN A 92 -9.41 -14.03 -4.53
N GLU A 93 -9.79 -14.11 -5.80
CA GLU A 93 -8.87 -13.97 -6.93
C GLU A 93 -8.22 -12.59 -7.01
N ILE A 94 -8.95 -11.54 -6.65
CA ILE A 94 -8.44 -10.16 -6.64
C ILE A 94 -7.22 -10.06 -5.71
N ALA A 95 -7.31 -10.61 -4.50
CA ALA A 95 -6.20 -10.60 -3.55
C ALA A 95 -4.98 -11.38 -4.07
N ARG A 96 -5.22 -12.57 -4.66
CA ARG A 96 -4.14 -13.39 -5.24
C ARG A 96 -3.45 -12.67 -6.39
N GLU A 97 -4.21 -12.06 -7.29
CA GLU A 97 -3.66 -11.33 -8.43
C GLU A 97 -2.92 -10.07 -7.99
N PHE A 98 -3.48 -9.28 -7.05
CA PHE A 98 -2.79 -8.15 -6.47
C PHE A 98 -1.44 -8.57 -5.86
N PHE A 99 -1.43 -9.60 -5.03
CA PHE A 99 -0.22 -10.10 -4.38
C PHE A 99 0.81 -10.63 -5.39
N ARG A 100 0.37 -11.32 -6.45
CA ARG A 100 1.24 -11.82 -7.53
C ARG A 100 1.96 -10.66 -8.21
N GLN A 101 1.23 -9.61 -8.66
CA GLN A 101 1.82 -8.44 -9.29
C GLN A 101 2.75 -7.69 -8.34
N TYR A 102 2.38 -7.62 -7.07
CA TYR A 102 3.17 -6.96 -6.03
C TYR A 102 4.51 -7.69 -5.80
N ALA A 103 4.50 -9.01 -5.75
CA ALA A 103 5.71 -9.83 -5.65
C ALA A 103 6.58 -9.74 -6.92
N GLU A 104 5.99 -9.70 -8.10
CA GLU A 104 6.70 -9.49 -9.36
C GLU A 104 7.42 -8.14 -9.39
N ALA A 105 6.74 -7.06 -9.00
CA ALA A 105 7.35 -5.73 -8.90
C ALA A 105 8.54 -5.72 -7.92
N MET A 106 8.39 -6.35 -6.75
CA MET A 106 9.47 -6.51 -5.78
C MET A 106 10.67 -7.25 -6.39
N ASN A 107 10.43 -8.39 -7.03
CA ASN A 107 11.46 -9.23 -7.63
C ASN A 107 12.17 -8.53 -8.80
N ALA A 108 11.46 -7.72 -9.58
CA ALA A 108 12.02 -6.87 -10.62
C ALA A 108 12.82 -5.69 -10.08
N GLY A 109 12.81 -5.45 -8.77
CA GLY A 109 13.54 -4.37 -8.14
C GLY A 109 12.81 -3.02 -8.13
N ALA A 110 11.53 -2.97 -8.50
CA ALA A 110 10.73 -1.74 -8.52
C ALA A 110 10.54 -1.08 -7.14
N PHE A 111 10.83 -1.80 -6.04
CA PHE A 111 10.84 -1.24 -4.69
C PHE A 111 12.12 -0.46 -4.35
N LYS A 112 13.15 -0.49 -5.20
CA LYS A 112 14.43 0.19 -4.93
C LYS A 112 14.31 1.69 -5.21
N GLY A 113 14.97 2.50 -4.39
CA GLY A 113 15.05 3.94 -4.57
C GLY A 113 15.23 4.68 -3.24
N SER A 114 15.26 5.99 -3.30
CA SER A 114 15.44 6.88 -2.15
C SER A 114 14.12 7.47 -1.68
N TRP A 115 13.96 7.62 -0.36
CA TRP A 115 12.84 8.34 0.25
C TRP A 115 12.80 9.83 -0.12
N THR A 116 13.96 10.41 -0.40
CA THR A 116 14.10 11.80 -0.81
C THR A 116 14.31 11.86 -2.32
N ALA A 117 13.89 12.96 -2.94
CA ALA A 117 14.13 13.17 -4.35
C ALA A 117 15.62 13.25 -4.65
N LEU A 118 16.08 12.33 -5.49
CA LEU A 118 17.42 12.35 -6.08
C LEU A 118 17.27 12.58 -7.58
N PRO A 119 18.03 13.53 -8.18
CA PRO A 119 17.89 13.87 -9.60
C PRO A 119 18.12 12.69 -10.55
N GLU A 120 18.95 11.73 -10.15
CA GLU A 120 19.24 10.52 -10.92
C GLU A 120 18.13 9.44 -10.83
N GLU A 121 17.23 9.56 -9.86
CA GLU A 121 16.15 8.58 -9.65
C GLU A 121 14.79 9.06 -10.19
N GLY A 122 14.61 10.36 -10.38
CA GLY A 122 13.35 10.88 -10.87
C GLY A 122 13.42 12.32 -11.35
N SER A 123 12.62 12.61 -12.35
CA SER A 123 12.55 13.90 -13.03
C SER A 123 11.24 14.64 -12.73
N GLY A 124 11.28 15.96 -12.92
CA GLY A 124 10.13 16.84 -12.80
C GLY A 124 10.00 17.53 -11.43
N GLU A 125 9.43 18.72 -11.45
CA GLU A 125 9.32 19.61 -10.26
C GLU A 125 8.46 19.02 -9.13
N ARG A 126 7.57 18.08 -9.46
CA ARG A 126 6.68 17.46 -8.49
C ARG A 126 7.27 16.23 -7.81
N TYR A 127 8.38 15.68 -8.32
CA TYR A 127 9.00 14.50 -7.74
C TYR A 127 9.54 14.79 -6.33
N ARG A 128 9.18 13.94 -5.36
CA ARG A 128 9.53 14.09 -3.93
C ARG A 128 10.37 12.96 -3.38
N GLY A 129 10.44 11.85 -4.12
CA GLY A 129 11.14 10.64 -3.71
C GLY A 129 10.37 9.38 -4.09
N HIS A 130 10.87 8.21 -3.67
CA HIS A 130 10.25 6.93 -3.95
C HIS A 130 9.71 6.28 -2.68
N ARG A 131 8.43 5.87 -2.70
CA ARG A 131 7.76 5.21 -1.58
C ARG A 131 7.77 3.70 -1.70
N HIS A 132 8.75 3.15 -2.41
CA HIS A 132 9.06 1.72 -2.46
C HIS A 132 7.84 0.84 -2.76
N ASP A 133 7.50 -0.02 -1.82
CA ASP A 133 6.36 -0.91 -1.85
C ASP A 133 5.02 -0.17 -2.01
N GLN A 134 4.83 0.95 -1.33
CA GLN A 134 3.63 1.77 -1.42
C GLN A 134 3.39 2.30 -2.84
N SER A 135 4.43 2.76 -3.54
CA SER A 135 4.33 3.20 -4.94
C SER A 135 3.84 2.07 -5.84
N CYS A 136 4.41 0.88 -5.69
CA CYS A 136 4.02 -0.29 -6.48
C CYS A 136 2.59 -0.74 -6.15
N ALA A 137 2.23 -0.84 -4.86
CA ALA A 137 0.87 -1.19 -4.44
C ALA A 137 -0.17 -0.23 -5.03
N SER A 138 0.14 1.06 -5.06
CA SER A 138 -0.75 2.11 -5.58
C SER A 138 -0.99 1.97 -7.08
N ILE A 139 0.08 1.75 -7.86
CA ILE A 139 -0.01 1.56 -9.31
C ILE A 139 -0.78 0.27 -9.64
N ILE A 140 -0.51 -0.81 -8.93
CA ILE A 140 -1.20 -2.10 -9.11
C ILE A 140 -2.70 -1.94 -8.79
N ALA A 141 -3.03 -1.34 -7.64
CA ALA A 141 -4.42 -1.10 -7.25
C ALA A 141 -5.17 -0.27 -8.30
N HIS A 142 -4.54 0.79 -8.81
CA HIS A 142 -5.13 1.62 -9.87
C HIS A 142 -5.39 0.82 -11.17
N ARG A 143 -4.42 0.01 -11.62
CA ARG A 143 -4.55 -0.81 -12.83
C ARG A 143 -5.62 -1.89 -12.72
N MET A 144 -5.78 -2.44 -11.53
CA MET A 144 -6.81 -3.43 -11.25
C MET A 144 -8.19 -2.80 -11.00
N GLY A 145 -8.30 -1.45 -11.03
CA GLY A 145 -9.55 -0.75 -10.75
C GLY A 145 -10.03 -0.90 -9.31
N LEU A 146 -9.13 -1.14 -8.35
CA LEU A 146 -9.49 -1.32 -6.97
C LEU A 146 -9.83 0.03 -6.33
N PHE A 147 -10.98 0.09 -5.64
CA PHE A 147 -11.32 1.28 -4.90
C PHE A 147 -10.51 1.37 -3.59
N ARG A 148 -10.34 2.57 -3.09
CA ARG A 148 -9.69 2.80 -1.81
C ARG A 148 -10.75 2.95 -0.72
N HIS A 149 -10.55 2.23 0.37
CA HIS A 149 -11.39 2.42 1.54
C HIS A 149 -11.16 3.81 2.14
N PRO A 150 -12.17 4.41 2.78
CA PRO A 150 -12.05 5.77 3.30
C PRO A 150 -10.96 5.87 4.36
N GLU A 151 -10.09 6.87 4.19
CA GLU A 151 -9.08 7.24 5.16
C GLU A 151 -9.71 7.93 6.39
N GLN A 152 -9.07 7.78 7.54
CA GLN A 152 -9.44 8.47 8.79
C GLN A 152 -10.85 8.16 9.34
N THR A 153 -11.48 7.09 8.86
CA THR A 153 -12.75 6.62 9.44
C THR A 153 -12.51 5.47 10.41
N TYR A 154 -11.68 4.51 10.00
CA TYR A 154 -11.36 3.32 10.79
C TYR A 154 -9.88 3.23 11.14
N ASP A 155 -9.03 3.98 10.42
CA ASP A 155 -7.60 4.11 10.60
C ASP A 155 -7.28 5.57 10.91
N TYR A 156 -6.65 5.85 12.03
CA TYR A 156 -6.45 7.24 12.46
C TYR A 156 -5.07 7.43 13.10
N TYR A 157 -4.43 8.57 12.83
CA TYR A 157 -3.26 8.96 13.59
C TYR A 157 -3.63 9.14 15.05
N TYR A 158 -2.85 8.49 15.93
CA TYR A 158 -3.12 8.49 17.36
C TYR A 158 -3.25 9.91 17.91
N GLN A 159 -4.32 10.13 18.63
CA GLN A 159 -4.61 11.34 19.38
C GLN A 159 -5.21 10.93 20.75
N PRO A 160 -5.09 11.78 21.80
CA PRO A 160 -5.67 11.47 23.11
C PRO A 160 -7.18 11.16 23.08
N THR A 161 -7.90 11.76 22.13
CA THR A 161 -9.32 11.50 21.86
C THR A 161 -9.47 11.06 20.42
N MET A 162 -9.76 9.79 20.20
CA MET A 162 -10.04 9.24 18.86
C MET A 162 -11.53 8.97 18.71
N PRO A 163 -12.07 9.08 17.46
CA PRO A 163 -13.45 8.66 17.19
C PRO A 163 -13.69 7.19 17.59
N ASP A 164 -14.88 6.90 18.07
CA ASP A 164 -15.27 5.52 18.44
C ASP A 164 -15.27 4.54 17.26
N THR A 165 -15.27 5.03 16.03
CA THR A 165 -15.18 4.22 14.81
C THR A 165 -13.79 3.65 14.55
N VAL A 166 -12.73 4.24 15.14
CA VAL A 166 -11.34 3.84 14.89
C VAL A 166 -11.08 2.43 15.41
N GLU A 167 -10.53 1.58 14.56
CA GLU A 167 -10.09 0.23 14.88
C GLU A 167 -8.55 0.12 14.91
N ILE A 168 -7.86 0.90 14.07
CA ILE A 168 -6.40 0.91 13.97
C ILE A 168 -5.88 2.32 14.24
N ALA A 169 -4.93 2.44 15.15
CA ALA A 169 -4.20 3.67 15.40
C ALA A 169 -2.84 3.62 14.71
N LEU A 170 -2.41 4.78 14.20
CA LEU A 170 -1.11 5.00 13.58
C LEU A 170 -0.29 5.95 14.45
N ALA A 171 0.98 5.63 14.72
CA ALA A 171 1.89 6.61 15.31
C ALA A 171 2.12 7.75 14.31
N GLY A 172 1.91 8.99 14.76
CA GLY A 172 2.34 10.17 14.00
C GLY A 172 3.87 10.19 13.90
N LEU A 173 4.37 10.66 12.76
CA LEU A 173 5.79 10.98 12.57
C LEU A 173 6.09 12.35 13.16
#